data_40d5352c308b8c5a6549a30d0c573770
#
_entry.id   40d5352c308b8c5a6549a30d0c573770
#
_cell.length_a   1.000
_cell.length_b   1.000
_cell.length_c   1.000
_cell.angle_alpha   90.00
_cell.angle_beta   90.00
_cell.angle_gamma   90.00
#
_symmetry.space_group_name_H-M   'P 1'
#
loop_
_entity.id
_entity.type
_entity.pdbx_description
1 polymer ?
#
loop_
_entity_poly.entity_id
_entity_poly.type
_entity_poly.pdbx_seq_one_letter_code
_entity_poly.pdbx_strand_id
1 'polypeptide(L)'
;VGLQNGETAGTVTVAYGTGAAATDPVGTTVGGVTLSSITGGTINASNYAITYTGTDLNVTPRTLNINANNVSKTTGAVLTGGSGSTDFVATGLQNGETAGTVTITYTGVGPTAPATAGVYSGSVVPSALTGGSITPSNYAINYIAGDITVSAGSITITATNENKPYGTALTSGAGKTTFTVTGTLQPGESITSVTLNYGAGGAAGDPVG
;
A
#
# COMPACT_ATOMS: atom_id res chain seq x y z
N VAL A 1 37.46 24.79 -36.85
CA VAL A 1 38.89 24.53 -37.05
C VAL A 1 39.13 23.15 -36.44
N GLY A 2 39.67 22.25 -37.22
CA GLY A 2 39.91 20.87 -36.81
C GLY A 2 41.42 20.60 -36.68
N LEU A 3 41.71 19.37 -36.30
CA LEU A 3 43.07 18.83 -36.32
C LEU A 3 43.63 18.90 -37.74
N GLN A 4 44.95 19.09 -37.85
CA GLN A 4 45.63 19.25 -39.15
C GLN A 4 46.30 17.90 -39.55
N ASN A 5 46.63 17.80 -40.85
CA ASN A 5 47.46 16.71 -41.39
C ASN A 5 47.04 15.29 -41.02
N GLY A 6 45.72 15.02 -40.80
CA GLY A 6 45.24 13.70 -40.37
C GLY A 6 45.56 13.32 -38.93
N GLU A 7 45.95 14.29 -38.10
CA GLU A 7 46.17 14.06 -36.65
C GLU A 7 44.89 13.60 -35.98
N THR A 8 45.03 12.84 -34.93
CA THR A 8 43.91 12.34 -34.06
C THR A 8 44.06 12.88 -32.67
N ALA A 9 42.97 13.36 -32.09
CA ALA A 9 42.91 13.62 -30.65
C ALA A 9 42.95 12.31 -29.88
N GLY A 10 43.66 12.31 -28.77
CA GLY A 10 43.66 11.17 -27.85
C GLY A 10 42.45 11.18 -26.90
N THR A 11 42.72 10.97 -25.62
CA THR A 11 41.73 11.06 -24.54
C THR A 11 41.93 12.32 -23.73
N VAL A 12 40.86 12.79 -23.10
CA VAL A 12 40.90 13.90 -22.14
C VAL A 12 40.70 13.37 -20.72
N THR A 13 41.26 14.04 -19.74
CA THR A 13 40.93 13.80 -18.34
C THR A 13 39.65 14.51 -18.00
N VAL A 14 38.69 13.79 -17.45
CA VAL A 14 37.43 14.32 -16.94
C VAL A 14 37.48 14.34 -15.43
N ALA A 15 37.15 15.47 -14.82
CA ALA A 15 36.96 15.56 -13.37
C ALA A 15 35.52 16.01 -13.07
N TYR A 16 34.99 15.44 -12.01
CA TYR A 16 33.65 15.75 -11.52
C TYR A 16 33.76 16.49 -10.19
N GLY A 17 32.97 17.56 -10.06
CA GLY A 17 32.84 18.34 -8.83
C GLY A 17 31.70 17.83 -7.95
N THR A 18 31.11 18.73 -7.15
CA THR A 18 29.92 18.46 -6.34
C THR A 18 28.79 17.93 -7.22
N GLY A 19 28.08 16.90 -6.74
CA GLY A 19 27.04 16.19 -7.49
C GLY A 19 27.51 14.82 -8.02
N ALA A 20 28.81 14.49 -7.91
CA ALA A 20 29.36 13.23 -8.40
C ALA A 20 29.28 12.08 -7.37
N ALA A 21 29.15 12.40 -6.09
CA ALA A 21 29.02 11.40 -5.04
C ALA A 21 27.58 10.88 -4.95
N ALA A 22 27.42 9.60 -4.55
CA ALA A 22 26.10 8.99 -4.40
C ALA A 22 25.23 9.66 -3.32
N THR A 23 25.84 10.43 -2.43
CA THR A 23 25.17 11.16 -1.34
C THR A 23 24.87 12.62 -1.67
N ASP A 24 25.29 13.11 -2.84
CA ASP A 24 25.06 14.48 -3.22
C ASP A 24 23.57 14.76 -3.48
N PRO A 25 23.04 15.91 -3.03
CA PRO A 25 21.64 16.25 -3.18
C PRO A 25 21.26 16.51 -4.63
N VAL A 26 19.97 16.37 -4.91
CA VAL A 26 19.36 16.79 -6.18
C VAL A 26 19.66 18.28 -6.46
N GLY A 27 20.10 18.57 -7.67
CA GLY A 27 20.41 19.92 -8.10
C GLY A 27 21.36 19.97 -9.29
N THR A 28 21.66 21.17 -9.74
CA THR A 28 22.61 21.44 -10.81
C THR A 28 23.86 22.09 -10.26
N THR A 29 25.02 21.48 -10.49
CA THR A 29 26.31 22.08 -10.23
C THR A 29 26.84 22.68 -11.51
N VAL A 30 26.83 24.01 -11.60
CA VAL A 30 27.34 24.74 -12.77
C VAL A 30 28.84 24.48 -12.90
N GLY A 31 29.28 24.09 -14.11
CA GLY A 31 30.66 23.71 -14.36
C GLY A 31 31.14 22.46 -13.60
N GLY A 32 30.20 21.62 -13.13
CA GLY A 32 30.48 20.45 -12.33
C GLY A 32 31.20 19.32 -13.08
N VAL A 33 31.32 19.40 -14.39
CA VAL A 33 32.14 18.50 -15.22
C VAL A 33 33.22 19.33 -15.88
N THR A 34 34.45 19.06 -15.56
CA THR A 34 35.62 19.77 -16.11
C THR A 34 36.49 18.86 -16.93
N LEU A 35 37.11 19.41 -17.94
CA LEU A 35 38.06 18.71 -18.83
C LEU A 35 39.44 19.29 -18.62
N SER A 36 40.45 18.44 -18.69
CA SER A 36 41.86 18.83 -18.66
C SER A 36 42.72 17.79 -19.39
N SER A 37 43.93 18.17 -19.70
CA SER A 37 44.99 17.29 -20.20
C SER A 37 44.56 16.34 -21.32
N ILE A 38 44.78 16.72 -22.56
CA ILE A 38 44.69 15.76 -23.67
C ILE A 38 45.96 14.89 -23.69
N THR A 39 45.76 13.56 -23.82
CA THR A 39 46.84 12.58 -23.85
C THR A 39 46.61 11.56 -24.97
N GLY A 40 47.66 11.05 -25.55
CA GLY A 40 47.58 10.10 -26.68
C GLY A 40 47.14 10.74 -27.97
N GLY A 41 46.75 9.89 -28.95
CA GLY A 41 46.53 10.34 -30.33
C GLY A 41 47.83 10.64 -31.04
N THR A 42 47.74 11.29 -32.21
CA THR A 42 48.89 11.73 -33.00
C THR A 42 49.12 13.26 -32.92
N ILE A 43 48.27 13.93 -32.15
CA ILE A 43 48.32 15.39 -31.96
C ILE A 43 49.62 15.81 -31.24
N ASN A 44 50.30 16.82 -31.74
CA ASN A 44 51.28 17.55 -30.99
C ASN A 44 50.62 18.77 -30.33
N ALA A 45 50.30 18.67 -29.04
CA ALA A 45 49.56 19.69 -28.31
C ALA A 45 50.21 21.07 -28.33
N SER A 46 51.53 21.18 -28.50
CA SER A 46 52.23 22.47 -28.59
C SER A 46 51.90 23.25 -29.88
N ASN A 47 51.33 22.62 -30.88
CA ASN A 47 50.90 23.27 -32.12
C ASN A 47 49.53 23.90 -32.03
N TYR A 48 48.85 23.77 -30.90
CA TYR A 48 47.44 24.20 -30.75
C TYR A 48 47.24 25.04 -29.48
N ALA A 49 46.38 26.05 -29.60
CA ALA A 49 45.79 26.69 -28.42
C ALA A 49 44.57 25.87 -28.00
N ILE A 50 44.75 24.98 -27.00
CA ILE A 50 43.70 24.08 -26.56
C ILE A 50 42.89 24.76 -25.46
N THR A 51 41.58 24.88 -25.68
CA THR A 51 40.62 25.36 -24.68
C THR A 51 39.77 24.19 -24.22
N TYR A 52 39.71 23.96 -22.90
CA TYR A 52 38.86 22.97 -22.28
C TYR A 52 37.60 23.66 -21.77
N THR A 53 36.43 23.24 -22.28
CA THR A 53 35.14 23.80 -21.87
C THR A 53 34.41 22.72 -21.04
N GLY A 54 34.14 23.05 -19.80
CA GLY A 54 33.34 22.20 -18.90
C GLY A 54 31.84 22.37 -19.17
N THR A 55 31.08 21.55 -18.50
CA THR A 55 29.60 21.57 -18.53
C THR A 55 29.02 21.33 -17.13
N ASP A 56 27.72 21.49 -17.00
CA ASP A 56 27.03 21.31 -15.73
C ASP A 56 26.83 19.82 -15.41
N LEU A 57 26.78 19.52 -14.10
CA LEU A 57 26.42 18.21 -13.58
C LEU A 57 25.03 18.30 -12.93
N ASN A 58 24.12 17.47 -13.39
CA ASN A 58 22.74 17.42 -12.92
C ASN A 58 22.50 16.15 -12.10
N VAL A 59 22.11 16.31 -10.83
CA VAL A 59 21.59 15.23 -10.00
C VAL A 59 20.06 15.29 -10.04
N THR A 60 19.41 14.22 -10.48
CA THR A 60 17.96 14.14 -10.63
C THR A 60 17.31 13.36 -9.50
N PRO A 61 16.04 13.66 -9.13
CA PRO A 61 15.33 12.93 -8.10
C PRO A 61 15.19 11.45 -8.43
N ARG A 62 15.38 10.60 -7.41
CA ARG A 62 15.14 9.18 -7.51
C ARG A 62 13.70 8.84 -7.15
N THR A 63 13.09 7.87 -7.84
CA THR A 63 11.75 7.39 -7.50
C THR A 63 11.76 6.68 -6.14
N LEU A 64 10.85 7.10 -5.27
CA LEU A 64 10.55 6.46 -3.98
C LEU A 64 9.08 6.06 -4.00
N ASN A 65 8.78 4.76 -3.88
CA ASN A 65 7.41 4.28 -3.78
C ASN A 65 7.05 4.04 -2.32
N ILE A 66 5.93 4.59 -1.90
CA ILE A 66 5.29 4.39 -0.59
C ILE A 66 4.05 3.55 -0.82
N ASN A 67 4.15 2.26 -0.55
CA ASN A 67 3.08 1.29 -0.76
C ASN A 67 2.33 1.07 0.55
N ALA A 68 1.07 1.50 0.66
CA ALA A 68 0.26 1.19 1.83
C ALA A 68 0.05 -0.31 1.97
N ASN A 69 0.10 -0.82 3.20
CA ASN A 69 -0.22 -2.21 3.48
C ASN A 69 -1.73 -2.46 3.31
N ASN A 70 -2.10 -3.66 2.87
CA ASN A 70 -3.49 -4.08 2.86
C ASN A 70 -4.00 -4.27 4.28
N VAL A 71 -5.28 -3.98 4.50
CA VAL A 71 -5.94 -4.08 5.80
C VAL A 71 -7.11 -5.04 5.71
N SER A 72 -7.36 -5.81 6.77
CA SER A 72 -8.51 -6.68 6.88
C SER A 72 -9.39 -6.27 8.06
N LYS A 73 -10.72 -6.39 7.89
CA LYS A 73 -11.71 -6.24 8.96
C LYS A 73 -12.86 -7.22 8.78
N THR A 74 -13.67 -7.41 9.81
CA THR A 74 -14.98 -8.06 9.70
C THR A 74 -16.07 -7.04 9.40
N THR A 75 -17.18 -7.49 8.80
CA THR A 75 -18.40 -6.66 8.68
C THR A 75 -18.81 -6.11 10.05
N GLY A 76 -19.35 -4.90 10.08
CA GLY A 76 -19.71 -4.22 11.34
C GLY A 76 -18.56 -3.40 11.96
N ALA A 77 -17.30 -3.71 11.70
CA ALA A 77 -16.17 -2.92 12.18
C ALA A 77 -15.97 -1.64 11.36
N VAL A 78 -15.37 -0.61 11.96
CA VAL A 78 -15.01 0.66 11.29
C VAL A 78 -13.49 0.81 11.32
N LEU A 79 -12.91 1.23 10.21
CA LEU A 79 -11.52 1.61 10.13
C LEU A 79 -11.40 3.14 10.17
N THR A 80 -10.50 3.64 11.00
CA THR A 80 -10.21 5.07 11.12
C THR A 80 -8.75 5.31 10.76
N GLY A 81 -8.53 6.12 9.73
CA GLY A 81 -7.20 6.54 9.32
C GLY A 81 -6.65 7.69 10.18
N GLY A 82 -5.45 8.11 9.87
CA GLY A 82 -4.80 9.24 10.56
C GLY A 82 -3.34 9.41 10.17
N SER A 83 -2.72 10.44 10.73
CA SER A 83 -1.30 10.73 10.57
C SER A 83 -0.44 9.86 11.50
N GLY A 84 0.85 9.74 11.19
CA GLY A 84 1.80 9.00 12.02
C GLY A 84 1.78 7.48 11.82
N SER A 85 1.14 6.98 10.76
CA SER A 85 1.12 5.55 10.45
C SER A 85 2.45 5.07 9.89
N THR A 86 2.82 3.86 10.28
CA THR A 86 3.94 3.07 9.73
C THR A 86 3.46 1.88 8.88
N ASP A 87 2.15 1.80 8.58
CA ASP A 87 1.53 0.71 7.83
C ASP A 87 1.77 0.85 6.32
N PHE A 88 3.03 0.87 5.94
CA PHE A 88 3.45 0.94 4.54
C PHE A 88 4.83 0.30 4.34
N VAL A 89 5.15 0.03 3.08
CA VAL A 89 6.48 -0.39 2.64
C VAL A 89 7.05 0.70 1.73
N ALA A 90 8.24 1.20 2.07
CA ALA A 90 9.01 2.13 1.24
C ALA A 90 10.01 1.36 0.38
N THR A 91 10.02 1.63 -0.94
CA THR A 91 11.00 1.04 -1.87
C THR A 91 11.65 2.12 -2.72
N GLY A 92 12.98 2.06 -2.83
CA GLY A 92 13.77 3.04 -3.58
C GLY A 92 14.66 3.93 -2.71
N LEU A 93 14.62 3.79 -1.39
CA LEU A 93 15.53 4.47 -0.46
C LEU A 93 16.99 4.17 -0.77
N GLN A 94 17.87 5.14 -0.55
CA GLN A 94 19.31 5.05 -0.79
C GLN A 94 20.09 5.31 0.48
N ASN A 95 21.39 5.02 0.43
CA ASN A 95 22.38 5.39 1.45
C ASN A 95 22.01 4.98 2.90
N GLY A 96 21.19 3.93 3.07
CA GLY A 96 20.71 3.51 4.39
C GLY A 96 19.67 4.45 5.02
N GLU A 97 19.05 5.34 4.23
CA GLU A 97 17.98 6.22 4.70
C GLU A 97 16.73 5.43 5.12
N THR A 98 15.94 6.04 5.99
CA THR A 98 14.68 5.48 6.49
C THR A 98 13.53 6.41 6.16
N ALA A 99 12.41 5.86 5.73
CA ALA A 99 11.14 6.57 5.67
C ALA A 99 10.57 6.72 7.10
N GLY A 100 9.92 7.84 7.37
CA GLY A 100 9.30 8.10 8.67
C GLY A 100 7.90 7.53 8.76
N THR A 101 6.88 8.40 8.78
CA THR A 101 5.46 8.04 8.87
C THR A 101 4.66 8.68 7.76
N VAL A 102 3.50 8.12 7.48
CA VAL A 102 2.54 8.67 6.52
C VAL A 102 1.20 8.97 7.18
N THR A 103 0.35 9.72 6.48
CA THR A 103 -1.08 9.78 6.78
C THR A 103 -1.76 8.69 5.96
N ILE A 104 -2.52 7.82 6.64
CA ILE A 104 -3.40 6.85 5.98
C ILE A 104 -4.82 7.39 5.99
N THR A 105 -5.45 7.42 4.83
CA THR A 105 -6.87 7.72 4.67
C THR A 105 -7.58 6.51 4.10
N TYR A 106 -8.63 6.05 4.76
CA TYR A 106 -9.50 5.00 4.23
C TYR A 106 -10.62 5.62 3.40
N THR A 107 -10.85 5.11 2.19
CA THR A 107 -11.80 5.67 1.23
C THR A 107 -12.89 4.68 0.83
N GLY A 108 -13.99 5.21 0.29
CA GLY A 108 -15.12 4.39 -0.17
C GLY A 108 -15.96 3.84 0.99
N VAL A 109 -16.70 2.77 0.71
CA VAL A 109 -17.59 2.11 1.69
C VAL A 109 -16.89 1.01 2.49
N GLY A 110 -15.76 0.48 2.00
CA GLY A 110 -15.01 -0.59 2.64
C GLY A 110 -14.66 -0.33 4.11
N PRO A 111 -14.22 0.89 4.52
CA PRO A 111 -13.90 1.18 5.91
C PRO A 111 -15.13 1.31 6.83
N THR A 112 -16.33 1.49 6.32
CA THR A 112 -17.54 1.74 7.10
C THR A 112 -18.15 0.47 7.70
N ALA A 113 -18.97 0.61 8.75
CA ALA A 113 -19.64 -0.52 9.39
C ALA A 113 -20.53 -1.33 8.42
N PRO A 114 -21.37 -0.72 7.55
CA PRO A 114 -22.24 -1.44 6.65
C PRO A 114 -21.56 -2.06 5.42
N ALA A 115 -20.21 -2.00 5.32
CA ALA A 115 -19.51 -2.61 4.21
C ALA A 115 -19.77 -4.11 4.13
N THR A 116 -20.19 -4.61 2.96
CA THR A 116 -20.39 -6.04 2.70
C THR A 116 -19.05 -6.77 2.61
N ALA A 117 -19.05 -8.09 2.81
CA ALA A 117 -17.86 -8.91 2.63
C ALA A 117 -17.35 -8.82 1.18
N GLY A 118 -16.06 -8.62 1.01
CA GLY A 118 -15.42 -8.45 -0.29
C GLY A 118 -14.09 -7.70 -0.20
N VAL A 119 -13.47 -7.47 -1.35
CA VAL A 119 -12.24 -6.68 -1.48
C VAL A 119 -12.58 -5.30 -2.03
N TYR A 120 -12.07 -4.28 -1.38
CA TYR A 120 -12.20 -2.88 -1.76
C TYR A 120 -10.83 -2.36 -2.16
N SER A 121 -10.55 -2.45 -3.46
CA SER A 121 -9.22 -2.12 -3.99
C SER A 121 -8.95 -0.62 -3.92
N GLY A 122 -7.69 -0.29 -3.62
CA GLY A 122 -7.21 1.09 -3.55
C GLY A 122 -7.82 1.93 -2.43
N SER A 123 -8.44 1.29 -1.42
CA SER A 123 -9.14 2.00 -0.35
C SER A 123 -8.26 2.38 0.84
N VAL A 124 -7.01 1.95 0.89
CA VAL A 124 -6.00 2.36 1.87
C VAL A 124 -5.06 3.35 1.19
N VAL A 125 -5.28 4.64 1.38
CA VAL A 125 -4.56 5.69 0.63
C VAL A 125 -3.51 6.34 1.51
N PRO A 126 -2.21 6.14 1.20
CA PRO A 126 -1.12 6.82 1.91
C PRO A 126 -0.91 8.23 1.33
N SER A 127 -0.46 9.15 2.17
CA SER A 127 -0.09 10.52 1.80
C SER A 127 0.86 11.14 2.83
N ALA A 128 1.40 12.30 2.54
CA ALA A 128 2.15 13.15 3.47
C ALA A 128 3.25 12.40 4.25
N LEU A 129 4.21 11.80 3.53
CA LEU A 129 5.40 11.22 4.16
C LEU A 129 6.15 12.27 4.95
N THR A 130 6.41 12.00 6.24
CA THR A 130 7.11 12.89 7.16
C THR A 130 8.08 12.13 8.05
N GLY A 131 9.17 12.80 8.47
CA GLY A 131 10.18 12.21 9.34
C GLY A 131 11.06 11.17 8.62
N GLY A 132 11.73 10.34 9.40
CA GLY A 132 12.79 9.49 8.91
C GLY A 132 14.11 10.24 8.71
N SER A 133 15.05 9.63 8.00
CA SER A 133 16.35 10.25 7.67
C SER A 133 16.42 10.77 6.23
N ILE A 134 15.36 10.63 5.44
CA ILE A 134 15.32 11.07 4.06
C ILE A 134 15.34 12.59 3.91
N THR A 135 15.91 13.06 2.81
CA THR A 135 15.71 14.41 2.30
C THR A 135 14.68 14.35 1.18
N PRO A 136 13.41 14.76 1.40
CA PRO A 136 12.32 14.53 0.43
C PRO A 136 12.59 15.12 -0.97
N SER A 137 13.35 16.23 -1.06
CA SER A 137 13.71 16.83 -2.34
C SER A 137 14.60 15.94 -3.23
N ASN A 138 15.24 14.93 -2.65
CA ASN A 138 16.04 13.95 -3.39
C ASN A 138 15.21 12.86 -4.05
N TYR A 139 13.89 12.87 -3.83
CA TYR A 139 12.99 11.82 -4.29
C TYR A 139 11.77 12.35 -5.05
N ALA A 140 11.39 11.63 -6.09
CA ALA A 140 10.06 11.70 -6.69
C ALA A 140 9.18 10.66 -5.97
N ILE A 141 8.35 11.11 -5.01
CA ILE A 141 7.58 10.24 -4.13
C ILE A 141 6.27 9.85 -4.79
N ASN A 142 6.05 8.54 -4.96
CA ASN A 142 4.81 7.94 -5.43
C ASN A 142 4.09 7.26 -4.27
N TYR A 143 2.82 7.61 -4.06
CA TYR A 143 1.94 6.97 -3.09
C TYR A 143 1.09 5.93 -3.78
N ILE A 144 1.18 4.67 -3.33
CA ILE A 144 0.49 3.52 -3.91
C ILE A 144 -0.48 2.98 -2.88
N ALA A 145 -1.75 2.97 -3.24
CA ALA A 145 -2.82 2.54 -2.35
C ALA A 145 -2.82 1.03 -2.16
N GLY A 146 -3.21 0.61 -0.95
CA GLY A 146 -3.50 -0.78 -0.60
C GLY A 146 -5.01 -1.06 -0.60
N ASP A 147 -5.39 -2.30 -0.36
CA ASP A 147 -6.76 -2.79 -0.38
C ASP A 147 -7.30 -3.01 1.04
N ILE A 148 -8.63 -2.92 1.18
CA ILE A 148 -9.34 -3.37 2.38
C ILE A 148 -10.06 -4.68 2.05
N THR A 149 -9.80 -5.74 2.83
CA THR A 149 -10.57 -6.98 2.78
C THR A 149 -11.58 -7.01 3.92
N VAL A 150 -12.86 -7.07 3.59
CA VAL A 150 -13.95 -7.22 4.56
C VAL A 150 -14.39 -8.67 4.56
N SER A 151 -14.30 -9.34 5.70
CA SER A 151 -14.77 -10.71 5.91
C SER A 151 -16.19 -10.71 6.47
N ALA A 152 -16.96 -11.75 6.14
CA ALA A 152 -18.29 -11.96 6.73
C ALA A 152 -18.20 -12.15 8.24
N GLY A 153 -19.14 -11.59 8.96
CA GLY A 153 -19.36 -11.90 10.36
C GLY A 153 -19.91 -13.34 10.52
N SER A 154 -19.71 -13.92 11.70
CA SER A 154 -20.26 -15.24 12.04
C SER A 154 -21.44 -15.05 12.98
N ILE A 155 -22.57 -15.69 12.64
CA ILE A 155 -23.74 -15.84 13.52
C ILE A 155 -24.09 -17.30 13.66
N THR A 156 -24.58 -17.68 14.83
CA THR A 156 -25.10 -19.02 15.10
C THR A 156 -26.58 -18.91 15.49
N ILE A 157 -27.42 -19.67 14.84
CA ILE A 157 -28.85 -19.77 15.13
C ILE A 157 -29.09 -21.13 15.78
N THR A 158 -29.60 -21.13 17.00
CA THR A 158 -29.84 -22.33 17.77
C THR A 158 -31.33 -22.44 18.09
N ALA A 159 -31.99 -23.56 17.74
CA ALA A 159 -33.35 -23.80 18.12
C ALA A 159 -33.43 -23.93 19.66
N THR A 160 -34.49 -23.38 20.26
CA THR A 160 -34.75 -23.56 21.68
C THR A 160 -35.51 -24.87 21.92
N ASN A 161 -35.31 -25.46 23.11
CA ASN A 161 -36.04 -26.65 23.51
C ASN A 161 -37.54 -26.33 23.56
N GLU A 162 -38.36 -27.22 23.01
CA GLU A 162 -39.79 -27.14 23.07
C GLU A 162 -40.35 -28.39 23.78
N ASN A 163 -41.44 -28.20 24.52
CA ASN A 163 -42.16 -29.29 25.22
C ASN A 163 -43.57 -29.42 24.60
N LYS A 164 -44.00 -30.64 24.39
CA LYS A 164 -45.37 -30.95 23.96
C LYS A 164 -45.99 -31.99 24.88
N PRO A 165 -47.31 -31.91 25.18
CA PRO A 165 -48.05 -33.00 25.81
C PRO A 165 -48.13 -34.22 24.87
N TYR A 166 -48.22 -35.41 25.43
CA TYR A 166 -48.54 -36.60 24.65
C TYR A 166 -49.91 -36.44 23.95
N GLY A 167 -50.02 -36.91 22.73
CA GLY A 167 -51.19 -36.73 21.90
C GLY A 167 -51.22 -35.41 21.09
N THR A 168 -50.26 -34.50 21.29
CA THR A 168 -50.14 -33.27 20.52
C THR A 168 -49.03 -33.39 19.45
N ALA A 169 -49.21 -32.89 18.27
CA ALA A 169 -48.14 -32.81 17.25
C ALA A 169 -47.54 -31.38 17.16
N LEU A 170 -46.26 -31.31 16.99
CA LEU A 170 -45.58 -30.07 16.63
C LEU A 170 -45.54 -29.95 15.12
N THR A 171 -45.83 -28.76 14.60
CA THR A 171 -45.87 -28.49 13.15
C THR A 171 -44.54 -27.87 12.71
N SER A 172 -43.78 -28.57 11.86
CA SER A 172 -42.62 -28.06 11.17
C SER A 172 -43.02 -26.96 10.18
N GLY A 173 -42.10 -26.05 9.87
CA GLY A 173 -42.32 -25.06 8.85
C GLY A 173 -41.57 -23.76 9.07
N ALA A 174 -41.82 -22.82 8.15
CA ALA A 174 -41.28 -21.49 8.18
C ALA A 174 -41.98 -20.58 9.20
N GLY A 175 -41.39 -19.42 9.51
CA GLY A 175 -41.99 -18.42 10.39
C GLY A 175 -41.88 -18.75 11.88
N LYS A 176 -41.08 -19.67 12.28
CA LYS A 176 -40.88 -20.03 13.70
C LYS A 176 -39.98 -19.02 14.41
N THR A 177 -40.32 -18.74 15.67
CA THR A 177 -39.64 -17.75 16.52
C THR A 177 -38.92 -18.39 17.73
N THR A 178 -38.98 -19.72 17.85
CA THR A 178 -38.39 -20.50 18.96
C THR A 178 -36.92 -20.83 18.68
N PHE A 179 -36.10 -19.78 18.69
CA PHE A 179 -34.66 -19.87 18.47
C PHE A 179 -33.91 -18.76 19.22
N THR A 180 -32.62 -18.94 19.39
CA THR A 180 -31.68 -17.93 19.87
C THR A 180 -30.65 -17.63 18.80
N VAL A 181 -30.18 -16.40 18.77
CA VAL A 181 -29.10 -15.96 17.88
C VAL A 181 -27.90 -15.56 18.73
N THR A 182 -26.73 -16.08 18.40
CA THR A 182 -25.45 -15.66 18.97
C THR A 182 -24.53 -15.14 17.86
N GLY A 183 -23.64 -14.19 18.17
CA GLY A 183 -22.86 -13.43 17.22
C GLY A 183 -23.42 -12.00 17.07
N THR A 184 -22.76 -11.20 16.23
CA THR A 184 -23.13 -9.78 16.05
C THR A 184 -23.70 -9.56 14.66
N LEU A 185 -24.95 -9.17 14.59
CA LEU A 185 -25.59 -8.65 13.38
C LEU A 185 -25.13 -7.23 13.11
N GLN A 186 -25.20 -6.80 11.87
CA GLN A 186 -24.88 -5.42 11.52
C GLN A 186 -25.98 -4.45 12.00
N PRO A 187 -25.66 -3.16 12.16
CA PRO A 187 -26.67 -2.16 12.50
C PRO A 187 -27.84 -2.19 11.52
N GLY A 188 -29.05 -2.37 12.07
CA GLY A 188 -30.30 -2.44 11.30
C GLY A 188 -30.66 -3.84 10.78
N GLU A 189 -29.84 -4.86 10.97
CA GLU A 189 -30.18 -6.25 10.66
C GLU A 189 -30.91 -6.94 11.82
N SER A 190 -31.86 -7.83 11.50
CA SER A 190 -32.56 -8.67 12.47
C SER A 190 -32.98 -10.00 11.85
N ILE A 191 -32.98 -11.05 12.65
CA ILE A 191 -33.51 -12.34 12.27
C ILE A 191 -34.83 -12.50 13.01
N THR A 192 -35.95 -12.46 12.30
CA THR A 192 -37.30 -12.47 12.88
C THR A 192 -37.91 -13.85 12.96
N SER A 193 -37.50 -14.77 12.08
CA SER A 193 -38.00 -16.14 12.06
C SER A 193 -37.08 -17.09 11.35
N VAL A 194 -37.25 -18.38 11.61
CA VAL A 194 -36.50 -19.48 10.97
C VAL A 194 -37.47 -20.56 10.49
N THR A 195 -36.97 -21.50 9.69
CA THR A 195 -37.68 -22.75 9.39
C THR A 195 -37.21 -23.82 10.40
N LEU A 196 -38.13 -24.37 11.16
CA LEU A 196 -37.83 -25.48 12.05
C LEU A 196 -38.40 -26.78 11.49
N ASN A 197 -37.63 -27.85 11.59
CA ASN A 197 -38.05 -29.19 11.26
C ASN A 197 -37.95 -30.06 12.57
N TYR A 198 -39.07 -30.60 12.98
CA TYR A 198 -39.14 -31.51 14.11
C TYR A 198 -38.85 -32.92 13.62
N GLY A 199 -37.88 -33.59 14.27
CA GLY A 199 -37.54 -34.99 14.06
C GLY A 199 -38.40 -35.93 14.91
N ALA A 200 -37.79 -37.02 15.35
CA ALA A 200 -38.39 -37.94 16.32
C ALA A 200 -38.83 -37.18 17.59
N GLY A 201 -40.02 -37.44 18.09
CA GLY A 201 -40.67 -36.70 19.18
C GLY A 201 -41.63 -35.62 18.71
N GLY A 202 -41.67 -35.26 17.43
CA GLY A 202 -42.57 -34.24 16.85
C GLY A 202 -43.99 -34.71 16.62
N ALA A 203 -44.23 -35.98 16.38
CA ALA A 203 -45.56 -36.55 16.11
C ALA A 203 -46.39 -36.75 17.37
N ALA A 204 -47.74 -36.75 17.20
CA ALA A 204 -48.67 -36.91 18.32
C ALA A 204 -48.52 -38.25 19.08
N GLY A 205 -48.10 -39.30 18.35
CA GLY A 205 -47.91 -40.66 18.93
C GLY A 205 -46.55 -40.94 19.48
N ASP A 206 -45.62 -39.98 19.46
CA ASP A 206 -44.27 -40.22 19.95
C ASP A 206 -44.23 -40.42 21.48
N PRO A 207 -43.44 -41.37 21.97
CA PRO A 207 -43.36 -41.69 23.42
C PRO A 207 -42.81 -40.52 24.23
N VAL A 208 -43.19 -40.50 25.52
CA VAL A 208 -42.58 -39.61 26.52
C VAL A 208 -41.13 -40.05 26.70
N GLY A 209 -40.17 -39.13 26.54
CA GLY A 209 -38.72 -39.38 26.79
C GLY A 209 -38.30 -38.97 28.19
#